data_a1daaf6feb507cc56dc9316bda48a715
#
_entry.id   a1daaf6feb507cc56dc9316bda48a715
#
_cell.length_a   1.000
_cell.length_b   1.000
_cell.length_c   1.000
_cell.angle_alpha   90.00
_cell.angle_beta   90.00
_cell.angle_gamma   90.00
#
_symmetry.space_group_name_H-M   'P 1'
#
loop_
_entity.id
_entity.type
_entity.pdbx_description
1 polymer ?
#
loop_
_entity_poly.entity_id
_entity_poly.type
_entity_poly.pdbx_seq_one_letter_code
_entity_poly.pdbx_strand_id
1 'polypeptide(L)'
;EELFYPSNEEKMRLLQTLLEEEWPDRAIIFANTKHRCEDIWGHLAADGHRVGLLTGDVAQKKRLRILEDFTSGDIDILVATDVAARGLHIPAVTHVFNYDLPDDCEDYVHRIGRTGRAGASGHSISLACEEYALNLPAIETYTGHSIPVSKYNPDALLTELPKPLRLTRVRQGNGPRRSGAPRNRRRSG
;
A
#
# COMPACT_ATOMS: atom_id res chain seq x y z
N GLU A 1 -12.45 12.50 8.10
CA GLU A 1 -11.03 12.20 8.33
C GLU A 1 -10.82 11.85 9.79
N GLU A 2 -9.95 10.89 10.05
CA GLU A 2 -9.55 10.46 11.39
C GLU A 2 -8.05 10.25 11.48
N LEU A 3 -7.45 10.53 12.64
CA LEU A 3 -6.05 10.38 12.93
C LEU A 3 -5.85 9.53 14.18
N PHE A 4 -5.02 8.51 14.09
CA PHE A 4 -4.60 7.68 15.21
C PHE A 4 -3.09 7.79 15.44
N TYR A 5 -2.65 7.62 16.69
CA TYR A 5 -1.23 7.63 17.08
C TYR A 5 -0.78 6.27 17.60
N PRO A 6 -0.70 5.25 16.75
CA PRO A 6 -0.12 3.97 17.15
C PRO A 6 1.40 4.06 17.26
N SER A 7 2.00 3.21 18.11
CA SER A 7 3.41 2.91 17.99
C SER A 7 3.69 2.15 16.68
N ASN A 8 4.96 2.14 16.24
CA ASN A 8 5.36 1.35 15.06
C ASN A 8 5.00 -0.13 15.19
N GLU A 9 5.08 -0.69 16.40
CA GLU A 9 4.77 -2.09 16.69
C GLU A 9 3.26 -2.39 16.64
N GLU A 10 2.42 -1.44 17.02
CA GLU A 10 0.96 -1.59 17.04
C GLU A 10 0.31 -1.32 15.69
N LYS A 11 0.99 -0.60 14.81
CA LYS A 11 0.45 -0.04 13.57
C LYS A 11 -0.24 -1.07 12.67
N MET A 12 0.37 -2.25 12.50
CA MET A 12 -0.22 -3.32 11.69
C MET A 12 -1.45 -3.93 12.38
N ARG A 13 -1.40 -4.13 13.69
CA ARG A 13 -2.54 -4.65 14.47
C ARG A 13 -3.71 -3.68 14.45
N LEU A 14 -3.42 -2.38 14.59
CA LEU A 14 -4.45 -1.34 14.50
C LEU A 14 -5.07 -1.29 13.10
N LEU A 15 -4.26 -1.36 12.02
CA LEU A 15 -4.79 -1.40 10.66
C LEU A 15 -5.77 -2.57 10.48
N GLN A 16 -5.41 -3.77 10.91
CA GLN A 16 -6.29 -4.94 10.77
C GLN A 16 -7.53 -4.83 11.64
N THR A 17 -7.40 -4.33 12.88
CA THR A 17 -8.55 -4.07 13.74
C THR A 17 -9.51 -3.07 13.09
N LEU A 18 -8.99 -1.97 12.53
CA LEU A 18 -9.82 -0.98 11.83
C LEU A 18 -10.49 -1.53 10.58
N LEU A 19 -9.82 -2.41 9.83
CA LEU A 19 -10.42 -3.09 8.67
C LEU A 19 -11.57 -4.02 9.08
N GLU A 20 -11.47 -4.68 10.24
CA GLU A 20 -12.54 -5.51 10.79
C GLU A 20 -13.71 -4.68 11.34
N GLU A 21 -13.43 -3.54 11.98
CA GLU A 21 -14.45 -2.66 12.57
C GLU A 21 -15.21 -1.86 11.51
N GLU A 22 -14.49 -1.27 10.54
CA GLU A 22 -15.08 -0.41 9.49
C GLU A 22 -15.70 -1.21 8.34
N TRP A 23 -15.26 -2.45 8.14
CA TRP A 23 -15.72 -3.35 7.07
C TRP A 23 -15.89 -2.66 5.70
N PRO A 24 -14.83 -2.08 5.14
CA PRO A 24 -14.92 -1.29 3.92
C PRO A 24 -15.32 -2.13 2.71
N ASP A 25 -16.27 -1.65 1.91
CA ASP A 25 -16.61 -2.26 0.63
C ASP A 25 -15.40 -2.25 -0.32
N ARG A 26 -14.68 -1.12 -0.34
CA ARG A 26 -13.42 -0.93 -1.08
C ARG A 26 -12.50 -0.02 -0.31
N ALA A 27 -11.26 -0.42 -0.18
CA ALA A 27 -10.24 0.39 0.48
C ALA A 27 -8.96 0.53 -0.33
N ILE A 28 -8.28 1.67 -0.17
CA ILE A 28 -6.89 1.84 -0.58
C ILE A 28 -6.05 2.10 0.67
N ILE A 29 -4.93 1.40 0.77
CA ILE A 29 -3.94 1.57 1.82
C ILE A 29 -2.66 2.12 1.20
N PHE A 30 -2.25 3.30 1.61
CA PHE A 30 -1.02 3.93 1.16
C PHE A 30 0.11 3.77 2.16
N ALA A 31 1.28 3.40 1.66
CA ALA A 31 2.53 3.39 2.42
C ALA A 31 3.66 4.04 1.60
N ASN A 32 4.65 4.61 2.28
CA ASN A 32 5.68 5.42 1.65
C ASN A 32 6.72 4.59 0.89
N THR A 33 6.90 3.30 1.24
CA THR A 33 7.90 2.44 0.61
C THR A 33 7.32 1.16 0.02
N LYS A 34 7.97 0.65 -1.03
CA LYS A 34 7.63 -0.65 -1.64
C LYS A 34 7.66 -1.79 -0.62
N HIS A 35 8.70 -1.82 0.22
CA HIS A 35 8.87 -2.85 1.24
C HIS A 35 7.71 -2.83 2.25
N ARG A 36 7.28 -1.64 2.69
CA ARG A 36 6.14 -1.51 3.59
C ARG A 36 4.84 -1.97 2.92
N CYS A 37 4.64 -1.64 1.64
CA CYS A 37 3.49 -2.13 0.89
C CYS A 37 3.50 -3.67 0.75
N GLU A 38 4.67 -4.28 0.50
CA GLU A 38 4.82 -5.75 0.43
C GLU A 38 4.51 -6.41 1.78
N ASP A 39 4.93 -5.81 2.88
CA ASP A 39 4.68 -6.29 4.24
C ASP A 39 3.18 -6.21 4.60
N ILE A 40 2.53 -5.07 4.35
CA ILE A 40 1.09 -4.90 4.53
C ILE A 40 0.32 -5.92 3.69
N TRP A 41 0.63 -6.01 2.40
CA TRP A 41 0.00 -6.97 1.50
C TRP A 41 0.16 -8.41 2.03
N GLY A 42 1.36 -8.77 2.51
CA GLY A 42 1.67 -10.10 3.01
C GLY A 42 0.83 -10.48 4.23
N HIS A 43 0.63 -9.56 5.17
CA HIS A 43 -0.21 -9.78 6.34
C HIS A 43 -1.69 -9.89 5.96
N LEU A 44 -2.21 -8.97 5.15
CA LEU A 44 -3.62 -8.99 4.73
C LEU A 44 -3.96 -10.22 3.88
N ALA A 45 -3.06 -10.62 2.98
CA ALA A 45 -3.24 -11.84 2.19
C ALA A 45 -3.20 -13.11 3.04
N ALA A 46 -2.35 -13.16 4.08
CA ALA A 46 -2.29 -14.27 5.02
C ALA A 46 -3.55 -14.37 5.89
N ASP A 47 -4.19 -13.24 6.15
CA ASP A 47 -5.45 -13.14 6.88
C ASP A 47 -6.69 -13.43 6.02
N GLY A 48 -6.50 -13.69 4.73
CA GLY A 48 -7.57 -14.08 3.80
C GLY A 48 -8.25 -12.92 3.06
N HIS A 49 -7.75 -11.69 3.20
CA HIS A 49 -8.28 -10.55 2.44
C HIS A 49 -7.98 -10.68 0.94
N ARG A 50 -8.92 -10.24 0.10
CA ARG A 50 -8.74 -10.10 -1.34
C ARG A 50 -7.98 -8.81 -1.63
N VAL A 51 -6.64 -8.88 -1.60
CA VAL A 51 -5.75 -7.72 -1.63
C VAL A 51 -4.86 -7.69 -2.86
N GLY A 52 -4.80 -6.54 -3.54
CA GLY A 52 -3.88 -6.25 -4.64
C GLY A 52 -2.72 -5.36 -4.19
N LEU A 53 -1.55 -5.53 -4.84
CA LEU A 53 -0.36 -4.75 -4.56
C LEU A 53 0.08 -3.96 -5.80
N LEU A 54 0.19 -2.63 -5.65
CA LEU A 54 0.68 -1.70 -6.67
C LEU A 54 1.95 -0.99 -6.18
N THR A 55 3.10 -1.46 -6.65
CA THR A 55 4.40 -0.81 -6.44
C THR A 55 5.13 -0.62 -7.77
N GLY A 56 6.24 0.13 -7.75
CA GLY A 56 7.03 0.38 -8.95
C GLY A 56 7.57 -0.88 -9.63
N ASP A 57 7.70 -1.99 -8.88
CA ASP A 57 8.25 -3.25 -9.38
C ASP A 57 7.19 -4.13 -10.10
N VAL A 58 5.91 -3.73 -10.04
CA VAL A 58 4.83 -4.46 -10.72
C VAL A 58 4.83 -4.12 -12.21
N ALA A 59 4.98 -5.15 -13.06
CA ALA A 59 4.95 -4.99 -14.51
C ALA A 59 3.61 -4.38 -14.99
N GLN A 60 3.66 -3.54 -16.05
CA GLN A 60 2.49 -2.79 -16.54
C GLN A 60 1.26 -3.68 -16.80
N LYS A 61 1.45 -4.83 -17.46
CA LYS A 61 0.35 -5.78 -17.73
C LYS A 61 -0.32 -6.28 -16.43
N LYS A 62 0.49 -6.60 -15.41
CA LYS A 62 -0.03 -7.06 -14.11
C LYS A 62 -0.73 -5.92 -13.38
N ARG A 63 -0.24 -4.70 -13.52
CA ARG A 63 -0.83 -3.49 -12.92
C ARG A 63 -2.23 -3.24 -13.45
N LEU A 64 -2.42 -3.33 -14.77
CA LEU A 64 -3.74 -3.20 -15.42
C LEU A 64 -4.71 -4.27 -14.91
N ARG A 65 -4.27 -5.52 -14.84
CA ARG A 65 -5.10 -6.61 -14.32
C ARG A 65 -5.53 -6.39 -12.86
N ILE A 66 -4.61 -5.96 -11.98
CA ILE A 66 -4.95 -5.64 -10.59
C ILE A 66 -6.03 -4.55 -10.51
N LEU A 67 -5.94 -3.53 -11.37
CA LEU A 67 -6.96 -2.46 -11.43
C LEU A 67 -8.30 -2.96 -11.98
N GLU A 68 -8.29 -3.86 -12.95
CA GLU A 68 -9.50 -4.53 -13.46
C GLU A 68 -10.15 -5.36 -12.35
N ASP A 69 -9.37 -6.21 -11.66
CA ASP A 69 -9.83 -7.04 -10.54
C ASP A 69 -10.35 -6.17 -9.36
N PHE A 70 -9.74 -5.01 -9.11
CA PHE A 70 -10.22 -4.06 -8.11
C PHE A 70 -11.49 -3.34 -8.55
N THR A 71 -11.64 -3.05 -9.83
CA THR A 71 -12.85 -2.42 -10.38
C THR A 71 -14.04 -3.37 -10.40
N SER A 72 -13.80 -4.65 -10.74
CA SER A 72 -14.84 -5.70 -10.75
C SER A 72 -15.28 -6.14 -9.35
N GLY A 73 -14.46 -5.87 -8.32
CA GLY A 73 -14.70 -6.32 -6.95
C GLY A 73 -14.13 -7.71 -6.64
N ASP A 74 -13.24 -8.23 -7.51
CA ASP A 74 -12.46 -9.44 -7.21
C ASP A 74 -11.36 -9.17 -6.18
N ILE A 75 -10.95 -7.90 -6.06
CA ILE A 75 -10.06 -7.35 -5.03
C ILE A 75 -10.83 -6.26 -4.28
N ASP A 76 -10.81 -6.31 -2.94
CA ASP A 76 -11.48 -5.32 -2.08
C ASP A 76 -10.50 -4.26 -1.56
N ILE A 77 -9.25 -4.64 -1.36
CA ILE A 77 -8.22 -3.80 -0.78
C ILE A 77 -7.06 -3.65 -1.76
N LEU A 78 -6.64 -2.41 -2.01
CA LEU A 78 -5.48 -2.09 -2.82
C LEU A 78 -4.40 -1.48 -1.94
N VAL A 79 -3.22 -2.09 -1.90
CA VAL A 79 -2.04 -1.54 -1.20
C VAL A 79 -1.11 -0.91 -2.24
N ALA A 80 -0.77 0.36 -2.06
CA ALA A 80 -0.01 1.11 -3.06
C ALA A 80 0.97 2.12 -2.47
N THR A 81 2.03 2.42 -3.25
CA THR A 81 2.82 3.64 -3.08
C THR A 81 2.23 4.77 -3.92
N ASP A 82 2.49 6.04 -3.54
CA ASP A 82 2.03 7.20 -4.32
C ASP A 82 2.52 7.16 -5.76
N VAL A 83 3.81 6.86 -5.95
CA VAL A 83 4.42 6.78 -7.29
C VAL A 83 3.73 5.74 -8.17
N ALA A 84 3.35 4.60 -7.62
CA ALA A 84 2.67 3.55 -8.38
C ALA A 84 1.20 3.87 -8.67
N ALA A 85 0.54 4.61 -7.78
CA ALA A 85 -0.86 5.00 -7.93
C ALA A 85 -1.05 6.27 -8.79
N ARG A 86 0.00 7.08 -8.92
CA ARG A 86 -0.04 8.33 -9.69
C ARG A 86 -0.30 8.05 -11.17
N GLY A 87 -1.22 8.81 -11.76
CA GLY A 87 -1.60 8.66 -13.17
C GLY A 87 -2.48 7.46 -13.49
N LEU A 88 -2.82 6.63 -12.50
CA LEU A 88 -3.76 5.52 -12.69
C LEU A 88 -5.20 5.96 -12.41
N HIS A 89 -6.11 5.49 -13.26
CA HIS A 89 -7.53 5.65 -13.02
C HIS A 89 -7.98 4.60 -11.99
N ILE A 90 -7.93 4.97 -10.72
CA ILE A 90 -8.40 4.13 -9.62
C ILE A 90 -9.85 4.53 -9.34
N PRO A 91 -10.81 3.59 -9.31
CA PRO A 91 -12.20 3.90 -8.99
C PRO A 91 -12.33 4.51 -7.60
N ALA A 92 -13.41 5.25 -7.35
CA ALA A 92 -13.70 5.79 -6.03
C ALA A 92 -13.84 4.65 -5.00
N VAL A 93 -13.29 4.86 -3.81
CA VAL A 93 -13.31 3.91 -2.71
C VAL A 93 -14.11 4.46 -1.53
N THR A 94 -14.57 3.58 -0.65
CA THR A 94 -15.22 3.98 0.60
C THR A 94 -14.22 4.44 1.65
N HIS A 95 -13.03 3.81 1.67
CA HIS A 95 -12.01 4.08 2.68
C HIS A 95 -10.62 4.30 2.06
N VAL A 96 -9.92 5.28 2.61
CA VAL A 96 -8.49 5.50 2.37
C VAL A 96 -7.76 5.37 3.70
N PHE A 97 -6.78 4.48 3.76
CA PHE A 97 -5.89 4.36 4.90
C PHE A 97 -4.52 4.92 4.53
N ASN A 98 -4.08 5.98 5.21
CA ASN A 98 -2.70 6.43 5.18
C ASN A 98 -1.94 5.66 6.25
N TYR A 99 -1.47 4.46 5.89
CA TYR A 99 -0.65 3.65 6.80
C TYR A 99 0.61 4.41 7.23
N ASP A 100 1.24 5.10 6.30
CA ASP A 100 2.27 6.10 6.57
C ASP A 100 1.76 7.48 6.14
N LEU A 101 1.94 8.51 6.97
CA LEU A 101 1.74 9.88 6.51
C LEU A 101 2.77 10.19 5.40
N PRO A 102 2.37 10.78 4.28
CA PRO A 102 3.29 11.09 3.20
C PRO A 102 4.26 12.21 3.59
N ASP A 103 5.42 12.24 2.94
CA ASP A 103 6.40 13.31 3.10
C ASP A 103 5.95 14.58 2.35
N ASP A 104 5.16 14.43 1.29
CA ASP A 104 4.61 15.51 0.50
C ASP A 104 3.14 15.76 0.85
N CYS A 105 2.82 17.01 1.21
CA CYS A 105 1.45 17.40 1.57
C CYS A 105 0.47 17.27 0.41
N GLU A 106 0.91 17.46 -0.84
CA GLU A 106 0.07 17.25 -2.02
C GLU A 106 -0.34 15.79 -2.17
N ASP A 107 0.57 14.85 -1.85
CA ASP A 107 0.26 13.42 -1.88
C ASP A 107 -0.83 13.08 -0.85
N TYR A 108 -0.85 13.73 0.33
CA TYR A 108 -1.94 13.55 1.29
C TYR A 108 -3.30 13.88 0.67
N VAL A 109 -3.43 15.04 0.04
CA VAL A 109 -4.68 15.48 -0.61
C VAL A 109 -5.05 14.55 -1.77
N HIS A 110 -4.07 14.11 -2.57
CA HIS A 110 -4.29 13.15 -3.65
C HIS A 110 -4.78 11.78 -3.14
N ARG A 111 -4.26 11.32 -2.00
CA ARG A 111 -4.67 10.06 -1.37
C ARG A 111 -6.11 10.14 -0.87
N ILE A 112 -6.44 11.12 -0.03
CA ILE A 112 -7.78 11.29 0.52
C ILE A 112 -8.82 11.58 -0.57
N GLY A 113 -8.41 12.26 -1.65
CA GLY A 113 -9.25 12.50 -2.82
C GLY A 113 -9.62 11.23 -3.62
N ARG A 114 -9.23 10.02 -3.19
CA ARG A 114 -9.72 8.74 -3.73
C ARG A 114 -11.08 8.35 -3.15
N THR A 115 -11.48 8.93 -2.04
CA THR A 115 -12.80 8.72 -1.42
C THR A 115 -13.65 9.99 -1.47
N GLY A 116 -14.93 9.90 -1.10
CA GLY A 116 -15.84 11.06 -1.02
C GLY A 116 -16.17 11.73 -2.35
N ARG A 117 -16.08 11.02 -3.49
CA ARG A 117 -16.35 11.59 -4.82
C ARG A 117 -17.84 11.58 -5.17
N ALA A 118 -18.25 12.55 -5.99
CA ALA A 118 -19.60 12.66 -6.56
C ALA A 118 -20.73 12.71 -5.49
N GLY A 119 -20.46 13.32 -4.32
CA GLY A 119 -21.44 13.47 -3.25
C GLY A 119 -21.62 12.24 -2.35
N ALA A 120 -20.81 11.18 -2.56
CA ALA A 120 -20.77 10.06 -1.64
C ALA A 120 -19.89 10.41 -0.42
N SER A 121 -20.27 9.92 0.77
CA SER A 121 -19.44 9.98 1.96
C SER A 121 -18.26 9.01 1.82
N GLY A 122 -17.12 9.36 2.39
CA GLY A 122 -15.95 8.49 2.42
C GLY A 122 -15.12 8.73 3.66
N HIS A 123 -14.45 7.69 4.13
CA HIS A 123 -13.59 7.73 5.29
C HIS A 123 -12.11 7.82 4.89
N SER A 124 -11.37 8.68 5.55
CA SER A 124 -9.92 8.77 5.45
C SER A 124 -9.32 8.60 6.84
N ILE A 125 -8.53 7.57 7.03
CA ILE A 125 -7.92 7.17 8.29
C ILE A 125 -6.40 7.25 8.17
N SER A 126 -5.77 7.99 9.06
CA SER A 126 -4.32 8.22 9.06
C SER A 126 -3.66 7.67 10.32
N LEU A 127 -2.52 6.99 10.17
CA LEU A 127 -1.75 6.42 11.27
C LEU A 127 -0.43 7.18 11.42
N ALA A 128 -0.36 8.06 12.41
CA ALA A 128 0.82 8.87 12.72
C ALA A 128 1.68 8.18 13.78
N CYS A 129 2.55 7.27 13.36
CA CYS A 129 3.52 6.64 14.26
C CYS A 129 4.74 7.53 14.49
N GLU A 130 5.65 7.11 15.36
CA GLU A 130 6.86 7.85 15.73
C GLU A 130 7.70 8.28 14.51
N GLU A 131 7.71 7.47 13.46
CA GLU A 131 8.49 7.71 12.25
C GLU A 131 7.91 8.85 11.40
N TYR A 132 6.58 8.95 11.30
CA TYR A 132 5.91 9.85 10.35
C TYR A 132 5.05 10.94 10.99
N ALA A 133 4.91 10.96 12.33
CA ALA A 133 4.12 12.00 13.02
C ALA A 133 4.65 13.43 12.77
N LEU A 134 5.94 13.57 12.46
CA LEU A 134 6.56 14.86 12.17
C LEU A 134 6.06 15.50 10.86
N ASN A 135 5.45 14.72 9.97
CA ASN A 135 4.88 15.22 8.71
C ASN A 135 3.51 15.89 8.93
N LEU A 136 2.82 15.58 10.04
CA LEU A 136 1.47 16.04 10.32
C LEU A 136 1.32 17.57 10.33
N PRO A 137 2.17 18.38 11.00
CA PRO A 137 2.00 19.83 11.03
C PRO A 137 2.04 20.49 9.66
N ALA A 138 2.86 19.96 8.75
CA ALA A 138 2.94 20.45 7.38
C ALA A 138 1.68 20.11 6.59
N ILE A 139 1.14 18.90 6.77
CA ILE A 139 -0.11 18.44 6.15
C ILE A 139 -1.29 19.30 6.62
N GLU A 140 -1.45 19.51 7.93
CA GLU A 140 -2.53 20.35 8.50
C GLU A 140 -2.42 21.80 8.05
N THR A 141 -1.20 22.34 7.96
CA THR A 141 -0.97 23.68 7.41
C THR A 141 -1.40 23.78 5.95
N TYR A 142 -1.07 22.77 5.15
CA TYR A 142 -1.40 22.72 3.72
C TYR A 142 -2.90 22.56 3.47
N THR A 143 -3.57 21.71 4.25
CA THR A 143 -5.02 21.47 4.13
C THR A 143 -5.85 22.57 4.78
N GLY A 144 -5.26 23.37 5.67
CA GLY A 144 -5.92 24.47 6.37
C GLY A 144 -6.82 24.07 7.53
N HIS A 145 -6.73 22.81 7.99
CA HIS A 145 -7.49 22.31 9.13
C HIS A 145 -6.72 21.21 9.86
N SER A 146 -7.05 21.01 11.13
CA SER A 146 -6.52 19.90 11.91
C SER A 146 -7.31 18.63 11.68
N ILE A 147 -6.62 17.51 11.58
CA ILE A 147 -7.25 16.19 11.40
C ILE A 147 -7.75 15.72 12.78
N PRO A 148 -9.05 15.38 12.94
CA PRO A 148 -9.59 14.93 14.20
C PRO A 148 -8.86 13.69 14.73
N VAL A 149 -8.42 13.76 15.99
CA VAL A 149 -7.70 12.65 16.65
C VAL A 149 -8.71 11.70 17.27
N SER A 150 -8.64 10.44 16.87
CA SER A 150 -9.39 9.34 17.45
C SER A 150 -8.53 8.50 18.37
N LYS A 151 -9.17 7.83 19.31
CA LYS A 151 -8.50 6.97 20.29
C LYS A 151 -8.81 5.51 19.99
N TYR A 152 -7.87 4.64 20.24
CA TYR A 152 -8.06 3.20 20.23
C TYR A 152 -7.61 2.63 21.60
N ASN A 153 -8.09 1.43 21.91
CA ASN A 153 -7.64 0.70 23.08
C ASN A 153 -6.54 -0.30 22.67
N PRO A 154 -5.28 -0.12 23.11
CA PRO A 154 -4.19 -1.05 22.77
C PRO A 154 -4.47 -2.50 23.19
N ASP A 155 -5.20 -2.71 24.27
CA ASP A 155 -5.57 -4.06 24.76
C ASP A 155 -6.65 -4.73 23.91
N ALA A 156 -7.38 -3.96 23.09
CA ALA A 156 -8.39 -4.48 22.19
C ALA A 156 -7.82 -4.81 20.79
N LEU A 157 -6.57 -4.45 20.52
CA LEU A 157 -5.93 -4.81 19.25
C LEU A 157 -5.76 -6.33 19.12
N LEU A 158 -5.81 -6.81 17.88
CA LEU A 158 -5.50 -8.20 17.58
C LEU A 158 -4.16 -8.63 18.21
N THR A 159 -4.18 -9.68 19.02
CA THR A 159 -3.01 -10.12 19.78
C THR A 159 -1.99 -10.84 18.93
N GLU A 160 -2.45 -11.58 17.92
CA GLU A 160 -1.61 -12.34 17.01
C GLU A 160 -1.96 -12.00 15.56
N LEU A 161 -0.93 -11.70 14.78
CA LEU A 161 -1.05 -11.51 13.34
C LEU A 161 -0.61 -12.77 12.62
N PRO A 162 -1.29 -13.18 11.53
CA PRO A 162 -0.81 -14.26 10.68
C PRO A 162 0.60 -13.93 10.17
N LYS A 163 1.44 -14.95 10.00
CA LYS A 163 2.75 -14.74 9.36
C LYS A 163 2.55 -14.23 7.94
N PRO A 164 3.19 -13.11 7.57
CA PRO A 164 2.96 -12.52 6.26
C PRO A 164 3.38 -13.46 5.13
N LEU A 165 2.57 -13.51 4.09
CA LEU A 165 2.94 -14.16 2.84
C LEU A 165 4.07 -13.35 2.18
N ARG A 166 5.03 -14.05 1.59
CA ARG A 166 6.12 -13.42 0.84
C ARG A 166 5.86 -13.53 -0.65
N LEU A 167 6.04 -12.43 -1.36
CA LEU A 167 6.03 -12.44 -2.82
C LEU A 167 7.18 -13.32 -3.31
N THR A 168 6.83 -14.37 -4.06
CA THR A 168 7.85 -15.19 -4.73
C THR A 168 8.44 -14.32 -5.85
N ARG A 169 9.62 -13.76 -5.62
CA ARG A 169 10.38 -13.10 -6.69
C ARG A 169 10.74 -14.17 -7.70
N VAL A 170 10.06 -14.18 -8.85
CA VAL A 170 10.53 -14.97 -9.99
C VAL A 170 11.92 -14.43 -10.31
N ARG A 171 12.96 -15.20 -9.97
CA ARG A 171 14.32 -14.92 -10.42
C ARG A 171 14.23 -14.84 -11.94
N GLN A 172 14.44 -13.66 -12.50
CA GLN A 172 14.72 -13.52 -13.92
C GLN A 172 15.96 -14.35 -14.17
N GLY A 173 15.76 -15.51 -14.79
CA GLY A 173 16.84 -16.44 -15.12
C GLY A 173 17.87 -15.68 -15.94
N ASN A 174 19.12 -15.65 -15.48
CA ASN A 174 20.26 -15.30 -16.30
C ASN A 174 20.13 -16.09 -17.61
N GLY A 175 19.95 -15.36 -18.71
CA GLY A 175 19.94 -15.97 -20.04
C GLY A 175 21.16 -16.87 -20.23
N PRO A 176 21.05 -17.89 -21.11
CA PRO A 176 22.09 -18.88 -21.27
C PRO A 176 23.43 -18.21 -21.61
N ARG A 177 24.43 -18.47 -20.77
CA ARG A 177 25.83 -18.11 -21.08
C ARG A 177 26.15 -18.70 -22.45
N ARG A 178 26.35 -17.85 -23.46
CA ARG A 178 26.90 -18.26 -24.75
C ARG A 178 28.24 -18.92 -24.47
N SER A 179 28.27 -20.25 -24.62
CA SER A 179 29.50 -21.03 -24.63
C SER A 179 30.39 -20.52 -25.78
N GLY A 180 31.53 -19.99 -25.44
CA GLY A 180 32.52 -19.53 -26.42
C GLY A 180 32.95 -20.67 -27.33
N ALA A 181 32.82 -20.49 -28.63
CA ALA A 181 33.36 -21.40 -29.63
C ALA A 181 34.89 -21.50 -29.53
N PRO A 182 35.50 -22.69 -29.69
CA PRO A 182 36.95 -22.85 -29.64
C PRO A 182 37.56 -22.21 -30.88
N ARG A 183 38.54 -21.30 -30.67
CA ARG A 183 39.39 -20.73 -31.72
C ARG A 183 40.25 -21.80 -32.31
N ASN A 184 39.99 -22.20 -33.55
CA ASN A 184 40.79 -23.10 -34.36
C ASN A 184 42.11 -22.41 -34.72
N ARG A 185 43.22 -22.82 -34.10
CA ARG A 185 44.57 -22.42 -34.48
C ARG A 185 44.96 -23.21 -35.72
N ARG A 186 44.93 -22.61 -36.91
CA ARG A 186 45.65 -23.11 -38.07
C ARG A 186 47.14 -22.83 -37.88
N ARG A 187 47.93 -23.92 -37.79
CA ARG A 187 49.38 -23.91 -38.03
C ARG A 187 49.59 -23.85 -39.54
N SER A 188 50.35 -22.83 -39.97
CA SER A 188 50.97 -22.85 -41.34
C SER A 188 52.41 -23.35 -41.15
N GLY A 189 52.78 -24.39 -41.91
CA GLY A 189 54.13 -24.75 -42.24
C GLY A 189 54.63 -23.94 -43.41
#